data_30622a10631df40baf06ecc7a07bfd3c
#
_entry.id   30622a10631df40baf06ecc7a07bfd3c
#
_cell.length_a   1.000
_cell.length_b   1.000
_cell.length_c   1.000
_cell.angle_alpha   90.00
_cell.angle_beta   90.00
_cell.angle_gamma   90.00
#
_symmetry.space_group_name_H-M   'P 1'
#
loop_
_entity.id
_entity.type
_entity.pdbx_description
1 polymer ?
#
loop_
_entity_poly.entity_id
_entity_poly.type
_entity_poly.pdbx_seq_one_letter_code
_entity_poly.pdbx_strand_id
1 'polypeptide(L)'
;VWHLCTAITGRLRNISTTAIDLALALHPTPAVGGVPTKAATELIAELEGDRGFYAGAVGWCDGRGDGHWVVSIRCAQLSADRRAALAHAGGGIVAESDPDDELEETTTKFATILTALGVEQ
;
A
#
# COMPACT_ATOMS: atom_id res chain seq x y z
N VAL A 1 4.04 -14.89 4.99
CA VAL A 1 3.12 -14.65 3.85
C VAL A 1 3.92 -14.65 2.56
N TRP A 2 3.55 -15.51 1.60
CA TRP A 2 4.18 -15.56 0.28
C TRP A 2 3.51 -14.53 -0.64
N HIS A 3 4.30 -13.81 -1.43
CA HIS A 3 3.80 -12.89 -2.43
C HIS A 3 4.19 -13.39 -3.82
N LEU A 4 3.21 -13.43 -4.71
CA LEU A 4 3.49 -13.59 -6.13
C LEU A 4 4.05 -12.26 -6.65
N CYS A 5 5.17 -12.34 -7.39
CA CYS A 5 5.79 -11.17 -8.00
C CYS A 5 5.97 -11.40 -9.49
N THR A 6 5.51 -10.46 -10.29
CA THR A 6 5.74 -10.43 -11.74
C THR A 6 6.58 -9.21 -12.07
N ALA A 7 7.79 -9.44 -12.58
CA ALA A 7 8.62 -8.33 -13.06
C ALA A 7 8.10 -7.87 -14.43
N ILE A 8 7.77 -6.58 -14.54
CA ILE A 8 7.34 -5.95 -15.78
C ILE A 8 8.36 -4.87 -16.14
N THR A 9 8.91 -4.97 -17.35
CA THR A 9 9.89 -4.02 -17.88
C THR A 9 9.37 -3.38 -19.16
N GLY A 10 9.79 -2.16 -19.44
CA GLY A 10 9.38 -1.43 -20.63
C GLY A 10 10.32 -0.29 -20.97
N ARG A 11 10.02 0.39 -22.07
CA ARG A 11 10.71 1.61 -22.49
C ARG A 11 9.74 2.79 -22.46
N LEU A 12 10.18 3.91 -21.94
CA LEU A 12 9.42 5.15 -21.96
C LEU A 12 9.23 5.62 -23.41
N ARG A 13 8.00 5.98 -23.78
CA ARG A 13 7.70 6.61 -25.07
C ARG A 13 8.22 8.03 -25.12
N ASN A 14 8.10 8.75 -24.00
CA ASN A 14 8.65 10.07 -23.82
C ASN A 14 9.81 10.00 -22.83
N ILE A 15 11.00 10.33 -23.31
CA ILE A 15 12.24 10.29 -22.52
C ILE A 15 12.24 11.30 -21.36
N SER A 16 11.37 12.31 -21.41
CA SER A 16 11.23 13.31 -20.33
C SER A 16 10.34 12.83 -19.18
N THR A 17 9.70 11.64 -19.30
CA THR A 17 8.89 11.08 -18.22
C THR A 17 9.79 10.66 -17.08
N THR A 18 9.50 11.14 -15.90
CA THR A 18 10.28 10.87 -14.68
C THR A 18 9.68 9.70 -13.87
N ALA A 19 10.43 9.21 -12.91
CA ALA A 19 9.96 8.19 -11.98
C ALA A 19 8.74 8.65 -11.16
N ILE A 20 8.65 9.96 -10.84
CA ILE A 20 7.47 10.49 -10.14
C ILE A 20 6.24 10.55 -11.05
N ASP A 21 6.41 10.87 -12.35
CA ASP A 21 5.31 10.82 -13.31
C ASP A 21 4.74 9.42 -13.44
N LEU A 22 5.61 8.40 -13.43
CA LEU A 22 5.20 7.00 -13.44
C LEU A 22 4.49 6.60 -12.14
N ALA A 23 5.01 7.05 -10.99
CA ALA A 23 4.36 6.81 -9.71
C ALA A 23 2.95 7.41 -9.68
N LEU A 24 2.77 8.65 -10.13
CA LEU A 24 1.47 9.32 -10.20
C LEU A 24 0.51 8.67 -11.20
N ALA A 25 1.02 8.14 -12.32
CA ALA A 25 0.20 7.46 -13.32
C ALA A 25 -0.27 6.07 -12.86
N LEU A 26 0.50 5.39 -12.02
CA LEU A 26 0.23 4.03 -11.57
C LEU A 26 -0.49 3.96 -10.23
N HIS A 27 -0.39 5.02 -9.41
CA HIS A 27 -0.97 5.04 -8.07
C HIS A 27 -2.31 5.80 -8.05
N PRO A 28 -3.33 5.33 -7.28
CA PRO A 28 -3.33 4.10 -6.51
C PRO A 28 -3.43 2.86 -7.39
N THR A 29 -2.63 1.84 -7.09
CA THR A 29 -2.73 0.57 -7.82
C THR A 29 -4.01 -0.18 -7.45
N PRO A 30 -4.56 -1.04 -8.33
CA PRO A 30 -5.72 -1.87 -8.01
C PRO A 30 -5.59 -2.66 -6.70
N ALA A 31 -4.39 -3.10 -6.38
CA ALA A 31 -4.11 -3.89 -5.17
C ALA A 31 -4.36 -3.15 -3.85
N VAL A 32 -4.35 -1.81 -3.86
CA VAL A 32 -4.55 -0.98 -2.65
C VAL A 32 -5.73 -0.02 -2.77
N GLY A 33 -6.15 0.32 -3.99
CA GLY A 33 -7.24 1.25 -4.27
C GLY A 33 -8.49 0.61 -4.85
N GLY A 34 -8.40 -0.66 -5.29
CA GLY A 34 -9.51 -1.39 -5.90
C GLY A 34 -9.81 -1.01 -7.36
N VAL A 35 -10.78 -1.69 -7.94
CA VAL A 35 -11.26 -1.53 -9.34
C VAL A 35 -12.78 -1.61 -9.37
N PRO A 36 -13.49 -0.67 -10.07
CA PRO A 36 -13.00 0.54 -10.74
C PRO A 36 -12.44 1.56 -9.74
N THR A 37 -11.29 2.15 -10.03
CA THR A 37 -10.53 2.95 -9.06
C THR A 37 -11.35 4.06 -8.40
N LYS A 38 -12.13 4.81 -9.19
CA LYS A 38 -12.94 5.92 -8.65
C LYS A 38 -13.97 5.43 -7.64
N ALA A 39 -14.77 4.43 -8.00
CA ALA A 39 -15.83 3.89 -7.13
C ALA A 39 -15.23 3.25 -5.87
N ALA A 40 -14.13 2.52 -6.02
CA ALA A 40 -13.44 1.91 -4.89
C ALA A 40 -12.85 2.94 -3.93
N THR A 41 -12.25 4.02 -4.45
CA THR A 41 -11.69 5.10 -3.62
C THR A 41 -12.78 5.88 -2.87
N GLU A 42 -13.92 6.13 -3.51
CA GLU A 42 -15.08 6.75 -2.88
C GLU A 42 -15.63 5.88 -1.74
N LEU A 43 -15.77 4.57 -1.99
CA LEU A 43 -16.23 3.62 -0.97
C LEU A 43 -15.25 3.50 0.21
N ILE A 44 -13.95 3.44 -0.05
CA ILE A 44 -12.91 3.43 0.97
C ILE A 44 -13.01 4.70 1.84
N ALA A 45 -13.17 5.86 1.22
CA ALA A 45 -13.30 7.13 1.95
C ALA A 45 -14.58 7.21 2.80
N GLU A 46 -15.64 6.51 2.41
CA GLU A 46 -16.89 6.44 3.16
C GLU A 46 -16.79 5.47 4.35
N LEU A 47 -16.17 4.30 4.15
CA LEU A 47 -16.15 3.20 5.13
C LEU A 47 -14.96 3.28 6.11
N GLU A 48 -13.86 3.84 5.67
CA GLU A 48 -12.63 3.92 6.45
C GLU A 48 -12.35 5.37 6.85
N GLY A 49 -11.60 5.54 7.92
CA GLY A 49 -11.05 6.86 8.27
C GLY A 49 -9.87 7.26 7.36
N ASP A 50 -9.18 8.34 7.74
CA ASP A 50 -7.97 8.76 7.06
C ASP A 50 -6.87 7.68 7.15
N ARG A 51 -6.43 7.19 6.02
CA ARG A 51 -5.35 6.21 5.92
C ARG A 51 -3.96 6.80 6.14
N GLY A 52 -3.82 8.13 6.15
CA GLY A 52 -2.54 8.79 6.24
C GLY A 52 -1.58 8.31 5.15
N PHE A 53 -0.42 7.78 5.54
CA PHE A 53 0.56 7.21 4.61
C PHE A 53 0.28 5.76 4.19
N TYR A 54 -0.67 5.08 4.83
CA TYR A 54 -1.00 3.69 4.50
C TYR A 54 -1.62 3.61 3.11
N ALA A 55 -1.20 2.63 2.32
CA ALA A 55 -1.58 2.43 0.94
C ALA A 55 -1.19 3.58 -0.02
N GLY A 56 -0.39 4.52 0.45
CA GLY A 56 0.24 5.54 -0.37
C GLY A 56 1.46 5.03 -1.11
N ALA A 57 2.27 5.93 -1.65
CA ALA A 57 3.56 5.61 -2.27
C ALA A 57 4.67 6.42 -1.60
N VAL A 58 5.81 5.78 -1.35
CA VAL A 58 7.01 6.40 -0.81
C VAL A 58 8.20 6.08 -1.69
N GLY A 59 9.05 7.05 -1.93
CA GLY A 59 10.19 6.85 -2.82
C GLY A 59 11.04 8.08 -2.96
N TRP A 60 11.88 8.06 -3.97
CA TRP A 60 12.75 9.17 -4.34
C TRP A 60 12.84 9.32 -5.86
N CYS A 61 13.17 10.52 -6.30
CA CYS A 61 13.48 10.85 -7.68
C CYS A 61 14.69 11.77 -7.69
N ASP A 62 15.66 11.53 -8.55
CA ASP A 62 16.87 12.37 -8.68
C ASP A 62 16.66 13.48 -9.73
N GLY A 63 17.68 14.35 -9.87
CA GLY A 63 17.66 15.47 -10.80
C GLY A 63 17.67 15.07 -12.30
N ARG A 64 17.87 13.78 -12.61
CA ARG A 64 17.78 13.24 -13.99
C ARG A 64 16.43 12.63 -14.27
N GLY A 65 15.56 12.53 -13.25
CA GLY A 65 14.26 11.89 -13.34
C GLY A 65 14.27 10.40 -13.02
N ASP A 66 15.43 9.81 -12.70
CA ASP A 66 15.53 8.45 -12.23
C ASP A 66 15.00 8.35 -10.79
N GLY A 67 14.43 7.21 -10.42
CA GLY A 67 13.88 7.05 -9.08
C GLY A 67 13.39 5.66 -8.77
N HIS A 68 12.96 5.48 -7.52
CA HIS A 68 12.40 4.24 -7.02
C HIS A 68 11.24 4.54 -6.09
N TRP A 69 10.09 3.89 -6.30
CA TRP A 69 8.87 4.08 -5.55
C TRP A 69 8.33 2.73 -5.09
N VAL A 70 7.84 2.67 -3.87
CA VAL A 70 7.18 1.49 -3.31
C VAL A 70 5.84 1.85 -2.71
N VAL A 71 4.91 0.90 -2.72
CA VAL A 71 3.62 1.07 -2.05
C VAL A 71 3.82 0.96 -0.54
N SER A 72 3.24 1.90 0.20
CA SER A 72 3.34 2.02 1.65
C SER A 72 2.38 1.05 2.33
N ILE A 73 2.73 -0.23 2.38
CA ILE A 73 2.03 -1.29 3.11
C ILE A 73 2.99 -1.97 4.08
N ARG A 74 2.47 -2.77 5.02
CA ARG A 74 3.30 -3.39 6.08
C ARG A 74 4.13 -2.36 6.86
N CYS A 75 3.51 -1.21 7.13
CA CYS A 75 4.13 -0.08 7.80
C CYS A 75 3.37 0.27 9.07
N ALA A 76 4.03 1.02 9.94
CA ALA A 76 3.42 1.61 11.12
C ALA A 76 3.83 3.08 11.21
N GLN A 77 2.90 3.93 11.63
CA GLN A 77 3.15 5.32 11.97
C GLN A 77 3.46 5.43 13.46
N LEU A 78 4.63 5.96 13.79
CA LEU A 78 5.01 6.18 15.19
C LEU A 78 4.52 7.55 15.66
N SER A 79 4.08 7.62 16.92
CA SER A 79 3.85 8.90 17.58
C SER A 79 5.16 9.70 17.70
N ALA A 80 5.06 11.02 17.87
CA ALA A 80 6.22 11.91 17.95
C ALA A 80 7.19 11.52 19.09
N ASP A 81 6.67 11.03 20.20
CA ASP A 81 7.44 10.54 21.36
C ASP A 81 7.87 9.06 21.21
N ARG A 82 7.53 8.40 20.09
CA ARG A 82 7.83 7.01 19.78
C ARG A 82 7.30 5.99 20.79
N ARG A 83 6.27 6.34 21.57
CA ARG A 83 5.68 5.47 22.59
C ARG A 83 4.43 4.73 22.10
N ALA A 84 3.89 5.14 20.96
CA ALA A 84 2.75 4.50 20.32
C ALA A 84 3.00 4.30 18.83
N ALA A 85 2.39 3.28 18.27
CA ALA A 85 2.42 2.98 16.85
C ALA A 85 1.00 2.71 16.35
N LEU A 86 0.64 3.28 15.21
CA LEU A 86 -0.58 2.97 14.48
C LEU A 86 -0.20 2.15 13.26
N ALA A 87 -0.71 0.94 13.17
CA ALA A 87 -0.52 0.06 12.04
C ALA A 87 -1.86 -0.23 11.34
N HIS A 88 -1.79 -0.43 10.03
CA HIS A 88 -2.94 -0.81 9.23
C HIS A 88 -2.63 -2.13 8.49
N ALA A 89 -3.64 -2.96 8.36
CA ALA A 89 -3.62 -4.14 7.49
C ALA A 89 -5.00 -4.31 6.86
N GLY A 90 -5.06 -4.99 5.74
CA GLY A 90 -6.30 -5.25 5.03
C GLY A 90 -6.10 -6.20 3.87
N GLY A 91 -7.18 -6.64 3.26
CA GLY A 91 -7.24 -7.51 2.09
C GLY A 91 -7.89 -6.83 0.90
N GLY A 92 -7.85 -7.51 -0.24
CA GLY A 92 -8.59 -7.14 -1.44
C GLY A 92 -9.94 -7.83 -1.44
N ILE A 93 -11.00 -7.12 -1.15
CA ILE A 93 -12.35 -7.68 -1.11
C ILE A 93 -12.90 -7.85 -2.52
N VAL A 94 -13.39 -9.04 -2.82
CA VAL A 94 -14.08 -9.41 -4.07
C VAL A 94 -15.42 -10.05 -3.76
N ALA A 95 -16.22 -10.31 -4.78
CA ALA A 95 -17.57 -10.84 -4.61
C ALA A 95 -17.62 -12.22 -3.92
N GLU A 96 -16.55 -12.99 -4.06
CA GLU A 96 -16.39 -14.33 -3.50
C GLU A 96 -15.67 -14.33 -2.13
N SER A 97 -15.26 -13.16 -1.62
CA SER A 97 -14.59 -13.07 -0.33
C SER A 97 -15.49 -13.53 0.82
N ASP A 98 -14.97 -14.39 1.67
CA ASP A 98 -15.59 -14.75 2.94
C ASP A 98 -15.09 -13.81 4.05
N PRO A 99 -15.96 -13.17 4.84
CA PRO A 99 -15.55 -12.21 5.85
C PRO A 99 -14.61 -12.76 6.92
N ASP A 100 -14.79 -14.02 7.32
CA ASP A 100 -13.97 -14.64 8.36
C ASP A 100 -12.57 -14.95 7.82
N ASP A 101 -12.46 -15.44 6.58
CA ASP A 101 -11.20 -15.68 5.89
C ASP A 101 -10.40 -14.38 5.69
N GLU A 102 -11.06 -13.29 5.29
CA GLU A 102 -10.44 -11.97 5.13
C GLU A 102 -9.95 -11.39 6.47
N LEU A 103 -10.68 -11.63 7.55
CA LEU A 103 -10.27 -11.23 8.89
C LEU A 103 -9.03 -12.02 9.35
N GLU A 104 -8.98 -13.33 9.10
CA GLU A 104 -7.82 -14.18 9.41
C GLU A 104 -6.59 -13.74 8.61
N GLU A 105 -6.77 -13.46 7.30
CA GLU A 105 -5.70 -12.94 6.47
C GLU A 105 -5.17 -11.60 6.99
N THR A 106 -6.06 -10.69 7.38
CA THR A 106 -5.69 -9.40 7.97
C THR A 106 -4.90 -9.56 9.25
N THR A 107 -5.32 -10.46 10.13
CA THR A 107 -4.61 -10.81 11.37
C THR A 107 -3.20 -11.33 11.08
N THR A 108 -3.06 -12.23 10.12
CA THR A 108 -1.77 -12.73 9.66
C THR A 108 -0.87 -11.64 9.12
N LYS A 109 -1.43 -10.64 8.43
CA LYS A 109 -0.69 -9.48 7.92
C LYS A 109 -0.17 -8.58 9.03
N PHE A 110 -0.90 -8.44 10.13
CA PHE A 110 -0.43 -7.70 11.30
C PHE A 110 0.78 -8.35 11.98
N ALA A 111 0.88 -9.67 11.98
CA ALA A 111 1.97 -10.38 12.63
C ALA A 111 3.37 -9.85 12.25
N THR A 112 3.56 -9.47 10.98
CA THR A 112 4.84 -8.91 10.50
C THR A 112 5.20 -7.60 11.21
N ILE A 113 4.25 -6.69 11.36
CA ILE A 113 4.46 -5.39 12.01
C ILE A 113 4.59 -5.56 13.52
N LEU A 114 3.76 -6.39 14.14
CA LEU A 114 3.81 -6.63 15.58
C LEU A 114 5.15 -7.24 15.99
N THR A 115 5.64 -8.21 15.22
CA THR A 115 6.98 -8.78 15.44
C THR A 115 8.08 -7.72 15.34
N ALA A 116 8.01 -6.84 14.32
CA ALA A 116 8.98 -5.76 14.14
C ALA A 116 8.95 -4.72 15.28
N LEU A 117 7.80 -4.53 15.91
CA LEU A 117 7.61 -3.65 17.07
C LEU A 117 7.90 -4.33 18.41
N GLY A 118 8.23 -5.63 18.42
CA GLY A 118 8.50 -6.39 19.63
C GLY A 118 7.23 -6.69 20.46
N VAL A 119 6.06 -6.66 19.82
CA VAL A 119 4.80 -7.01 20.48
C VAL A 119 4.59 -8.52 20.34
N GLU A 120 4.53 -9.22 21.47
CA GLU A 120 4.16 -10.66 21.52
C GLU A 120 2.66 -10.80 21.29
N GLN A 121 2.27 -11.81 20.51
CA GLN A 121 0.87 -12.18 20.26
C GLN A 121 0.40 -13.26 21.23
#